data_4bba55be515b55b0d89e2f23ec96d71a
#
_entry.id   4bba55be515b55b0d89e2f23ec96d71a
#
_cell.length_a   1.000
_cell.length_b   1.000
_cell.length_c   1.000
_cell.angle_alpha   90.00
_cell.angle_beta   90.00
_cell.angle_gamma   90.00
#
_symmetry.space_group_name_H-M   'P 1'
#
loop_
_entity.id
_entity.type
_entity.pdbx_description
1 polymer ?
#
loop_
_entity_poly.entity_id
_entity_poly.type
_entity_poly.pdbx_seq_one_letter_code
_entity_poly.pdbx_strand_id
1 'polypeptide(L)'
;AYKDFPQIIEEGGYNNFSNTNLTRYKIGDEVEFHHVFLTSESTQPLMPYRHFGIITRIVQGARNPYLIGQDAGWVNDQVIERKIRYLSAPDYTGNSFTDALRSIQEDASFANRTKLAKLNGIDNYTGSQRQNDELLRLLKEGKLRT
;
A
#
# COMPACT_ATOMS: atom_id res chain seq x y z
N ALA A 1 -22.78 -11.79 -18.05
CA ALA A 1 -22.07 -11.72 -17.71
C ALA A 1 -22.06 -12.03 -17.63
N TYR A 2 -21.89 -11.60 -17.62
CA TYR A 2 -21.45 -11.41 -17.38
C TYR A 2 -21.55 -11.56 -17.30
N LYS A 3 -21.63 -11.56 -17.47
CA LYS A 3 -21.23 -11.80 -17.24
C LYS A 3 -21.06 -11.72 -17.15
N ASP A 4 -21.97 -11.54 -17.28
CA ASP A 4 -21.55 -11.50 -16.95
C ASP A 4 -21.82 -11.18 -16.88
N PHE A 5 -21.91 -10.79 -16.87
CA PHE A 5 -21.83 -10.35 -16.68
C PHE A 5 -22.22 -9.91 -16.80
N PRO A 6 -22.36 -9.89 -16.71
CA PRO A 6 -22.27 -9.69 -16.61
C PRO A 6 -22.52 -9.39 -16.65
N GLN A 7 -22.62 -9.02 -16.52
CA GLN A 7 -22.44 -8.76 -16.48
C GLN A 7 -22.53 -8.46 -16.45
N ILE A 8 -23.24 -8.21 -16.37
CA ILE A 8 -23.05 -8.03 -16.22
C ILE A 8 -23.49 -7.79 -16.22
N ILE A 9 -23.96 -7.48 -16.20
CA ILE A 9 -23.84 -7.45 -16.12
C ILE A 9 -24.22 -7.13 -16.27
N GLU A 10 -24.26 -6.81 -16.14
CA GLU A 10 -24.05 -6.58 -16.28
C GLU A 10 -24.13 -6.50 -16.38
N GLU A 11 -24.90 -6.24 -16.45
CA GLU A 11 -24.56 -6.26 -16.55
C GLU A 11 -24.35 -6.63 -16.49
N GLY A 12 -26.17 -6.15 -16.73
CA GLY A 12 -25.56 -6.65 -16.80
C GLY A 12 -25.35 -7.31 -16.54
N GLY A 13 -26.14 -7.09 -16.50
CA GLY A 13 -25.33 -7.91 -16.39
C GLY A 13 -25.13 -8.44 -15.97
N TYR A 14 -25.15 -8.60 -15.70
CA TYR A 14 -24.39 -9.20 -15.30
C TYR A 14 -24.06 -9.47 -14.86
N ASN A 15 -24.30 -9.18 -14.97
CA ASN A 15 -23.47 -9.77 -14.52
C ASN A 15 -23.07 -10.21 -14.06
N ASN A 16 -23.14 -10.18 -14.01
CA ASN A 16 -22.54 -10.74 -13.59
C ASN A 16 -22.04 -11.02 -13.40
N PHE A 17 -22.24 -10.86 -12.86
CA PHE A 17 -21.54 -11.30 -12.99
C PHE A 17 -20.64 -11.63 -12.26
N SER A 18 -20.93 -11.85 -12.01
CA SER A 18 -19.82 -12.11 -11.17
C SER A 18 -18.52 -11.50 -11.70
N ASN A 19 -17.81 -10.77 -10.85
CA ASN A 19 -16.57 -10.10 -11.22
C ASN A 19 -15.36 -10.82 -10.64
N THR A 20 -15.23 -12.09 -10.94
CA THR A 20 -14.14 -12.91 -10.42
C THR A 20 -12.77 -12.46 -10.91
N ASN A 21 -12.72 -11.63 -11.97
CA ASN A 21 -11.47 -11.12 -12.54
C ASN A 21 -11.06 -9.75 -11.99
N LEU A 22 -11.80 -9.21 -11.04
CA LEU A 22 -11.43 -7.93 -10.44
C LEU A 22 -10.21 -8.09 -9.58
N THR A 23 -9.27 -7.20 -9.75
CA THR A 23 -8.07 -7.17 -8.93
C THR A 23 -8.33 -6.38 -7.65
N ARG A 24 -7.63 -6.76 -6.58
CA ARG A 24 -7.73 -6.07 -5.29
C ARG A 24 -7.11 -4.68 -5.36
N TYR A 25 -6.09 -4.52 -6.18
CA TYR A 25 -5.35 -3.27 -6.31
C TYR A 25 -5.55 -2.67 -7.68
N LYS A 26 -5.25 -1.38 -7.81
CA LYS A 26 -5.47 -0.60 -9.03
C LYS A 26 -4.18 0.02 -9.51
N ILE A 27 -4.15 0.39 -10.78
CA ILE A 27 -3.06 1.20 -11.32
C ILE A 27 -2.97 2.49 -10.51
N GLY A 28 -1.77 2.85 -10.10
CA GLY A 28 -1.53 4.03 -9.26
C GLY A 28 -1.40 3.72 -7.79
N ASP A 29 -1.84 2.54 -7.34
CA ASP A 29 -1.67 2.16 -5.93
C ASP A 29 -0.19 1.93 -5.64
N GLU A 30 0.26 2.46 -4.52
CA GLU A 30 1.57 2.13 -3.98
C GLU A 30 1.40 0.98 -3.00
N VAL A 31 2.22 -0.06 -3.15
CA VAL A 31 2.11 -1.27 -2.33
C VAL A 31 3.46 -1.63 -1.73
N GLU A 32 3.40 -2.29 -0.58
CA GLU A 32 4.55 -2.92 0.05
C GLU A 32 4.49 -4.41 -0.29
N PHE A 33 5.62 -4.97 -0.73
CA PHE A 33 5.69 -6.39 -1.12
C PHE A 33 7.05 -6.96 -0.75
N HIS A 34 7.15 -8.29 -0.70
CA HIS A 34 8.36 -8.95 -0.23
C HIS A 34 8.93 -9.97 -1.23
N HIS A 35 8.41 -10.00 -2.44
CA HIS A 35 8.95 -10.76 -3.56
C HIS A 35 8.45 -10.15 -4.85
N VAL A 36 9.19 -10.38 -5.93
CA VAL A 36 8.74 -10.06 -7.28
C VAL A 36 8.86 -11.30 -8.16
N PHE A 37 8.21 -11.26 -9.28
CA PHE A 37 8.30 -12.32 -10.30
C PHE A 37 8.76 -11.68 -11.61
N LEU A 38 9.49 -12.46 -12.38
CA LEU A 38 10.09 -11.95 -13.62
C LEU A 38 9.02 -11.60 -14.66
N THR A 39 7.96 -12.40 -14.73
CA THR A 39 6.86 -12.17 -15.68
C THR A 39 5.52 -12.33 -14.98
N SER A 40 4.44 -11.95 -15.66
CA SER A 40 3.09 -12.10 -15.15
C SER A 40 2.69 -13.56 -14.88
N GLU A 41 3.43 -14.53 -15.43
CA GLU A 41 3.13 -15.96 -15.27
C GLU A 41 4.21 -16.74 -14.54
N SER A 42 5.31 -16.12 -14.15
CA SER A 42 6.40 -16.81 -13.48
C SER A 42 5.97 -17.35 -12.13
N THR A 43 6.56 -18.49 -11.74
CA THR A 43 6.27 -19.13 -10.47
C THR A 43 7.42 -19.01 -9.46
N GLN A 44 8.59 -18.54 -9.90
CA GLN A 44 9.78 -18.43 -9.05
C GLN A 44 9.83 -17.06 -8.42
N PRO A 45 9.62 -16.96 -7.10
CA PRO A 45 9.74 -15.68 -6.42
C PRO A 45 11.19 -15.24 -6.33
N LEU A 46 11.41 -13.94 -6.50
CA LEU A 46 12.72 -13.30 -6.47
C LEU A 46 12.73 -12.20 -5.42
N MET A 47 13.93 -11.77 -5.02
CA MET A 47 14.13 -10.61 -4.14
C MET A 47 13.33 -10.69 -2.84
N PRO A 48 13.67 -11.64 -1.93
CA PRO A 48 12.85 -11.94 -0.73
C PRO A 48 13.08 -10.93 0.41
N TYR A 49 12.88 -9.65 0.15
CA TYR A 49 12.98 -8.62 1.16
C TYR A 49 11.99 -7.50 0.84
N ARG A 50 11.76 -6.63 1.80
CA ARG A 50 10.72 -5.59 1.70
C ARG A 50 11.02 -4.58 0.61
N HIS A 51 10.01 -4.31 -0.21
CA HIS A 51 10.05 -3.32 -1.27
C HIS A 51 8.78 -2.49 -1.27
N PHE A 52 8.87 -1.33 -1.87
CA PHE A 52 7.71 -0.48 -2.14
C PHE A 52 7.71 -0.13 -3.63
N GLY A 53 6.54 -0.03 -4.21
CA GLY A 53 6.44 0.38 -5.60
C GLY A 53 5.01 0.68 -6.00
N ILE A 54 4.88 1.32 -7.15
CA ILE A 54 3.59 1.75 -7.67
C ILE A 54 3.17 0.80 -8.79
N ILE A 55 1.93 0.35 -8.76
CA ILE A 55 1.37 -0.49 -9.81
C ILE A 55 1.14 0.36 -11.05
N THR A 56 1.76 -0.03 -12.16
CA THR A 56 1.68 0.73 -13.42
C THR A 56 0.92 0.00 -14.50
N ARG A 57 0.71 -1.31 -14.33
CA ARG A 57 -0.02 -2.11 -15.32
C ARG A 57 -0.67 -3.29 -14.62
N ILE A 58 -1.83 -3.71 -15.12
CA ILE A 58 -2.53 -4.88 -14.60
C ILE A 58 -2.91 -5.79 -15.77
N VAL A 59 -2.56 -7.08 -15.64
CA VAL A 59 -2.98 -8.12 -16.57
C VAL A 59 -4.01 -8.97 -15.84
N GLN A 60 -5.28 -8.74 -16.13
CA GLN A 60 -6.38 -9.43 -15.48
C GLN A 60 -6.27 -10.94 -15.68
N GLY A 61 -6.46 -11.69 -14.62
CA GLY A 61 -6.43 -13.14 -14.68
C GLY A 61 -5.04 -13.76 -14.69
N ALA A 62 -3.98 -12.97 -14.75
CA ALA A 62 -2.62 -13.48 -14.70
C ALA A 62 -2.28 -13.98 -13.31
N ARG A 63 -1.31 -14.88 -13.22
CA ARG A 63 -0.80 -15.37 -11.94
C ARG A 63 -0.25 -14.24 -11.07
N ASN A 64 0.53 -13.35 -11.68
CA ASN A 64 1.10 -12.17 -11.04
C ASN A 64 0.59 -10.95 -11.82
N PRO A 65 -0.58 -10.42 -11.47
CA PRO A 65 -1.26 -9.47 -12.35
C PRO A 65 -0.68 -8.06 -12.34
N TYR A 66 0.12 -7.68 -11.34
CA TYR A 66 0.51 -6.29 -11.16
C TYR A 66 1.96 -6.05 -11.54
N LEU A 67 2.20 -5.16 -12.49
CA LEU A 67 3.54 -4.71 -12.84
C LEU A 67 3.90 -3.52 -11.96
N ILE A 68 5.10 -3.56 -11.38
CA ILE A 68 5.61 -2.50 -10.53
C ILE A 68 6.53 -1.59 -11.33
N GLY A 69 6.26 -0.30 -11.28
CA GLY A 69 7.10 0.73 -11.92
C GLY A 69 7.29 0.47 -13.40
N GLN A 70 8.50 0.73 -13.88
CA GLN A 70 8.88 0.43 -15.25
C GLN A 70 9.71 -0.86 -15.25
N ASP A 71 9.01 -1.99 -15.24
CA ASP A 71 9.62 -3.31 -15.27
C ASP A 71 10.46 -3.67 -14.05
N ALA A 72 10.08 -3.17 -12.88
CA ALA A 72 10.73 -3.55 -11.63
C ALA A 72 10.37 -4.98 -11.22
N GLY A 73 9.35 -5.56 -11.84
CA GLY A 73 8.90 -6.92 -11.58
C GLY A 73 7.40 -6.98 -11.45
N TRP A 74 6.88 -8.20 -11.40
CA TRP A 74 5.46 -8.47 -11.27
C TRP A 74 5.16 -8.98 -9.87
N VAL A 75 4.01 -8.61 -9.32
CA VAL A 75 3.60 -9.05 -7.99
C VAL A 75 2.14 -9.53 -8.03
N ASN A 76 1.74 -10.22 -6.95
CA ASN A 76 0.39 -10.76 -6.80
C ASN A 76 -0.11 -10.50 -5.38
N ASP A 77 -1.35 -10.85 -5.11
CA ASP A 77 -1.98 -10.60 -3.81
C ASP A 77 -1.27 -11.32 -2.66
N GLN A 78 -0.57 -12.42 -2.95
CA GLN A 78 0.11 -13.17 -1.89
C GLN A 78 1.42 -12.52 -1.45
N VAL A 79 2.12 -11.84 -2.34
CA VAL A 79 3.39 -11.20 -2.00
C VAL A 79 3.21 -9.73 -1.62
N ILE A 80 2.06 -9.13 -1.92
CA ILE A 80 1.74 -7.78 -1.47
C ILE A 80 1.30 -7.85 -0.01
N GLU A 81 2.02 -7.11 0.85
CA GLU A 81 1.67 -7.04 2.26
C GLU A 81 0.50 -6.10 2.49
N ARG A 82 0.49 -4.99 1.77
CA ARG A 82 -0.54 -3.97 1.95
C ARG A 82 -0.40 -2.84 0.94
N LYS A 83 -1.48 -2.10 0.79
CA LYS A 83 -1.48 -0.84 0.06
C LYS A 83 -0.95 0.26 0.98
N ILE A 84 -0.04 1.06 0.48
CA ILE A 84 0.52 2.18 1.21
C ILE A 84 -0.44 3.37 1.12
N ARG A 85 -0.63 4.01 2.24
CA ARG A 85 -1.35 5.28 2.33
C ARG A 85 -0.43 6.29 2.98
N TYR A 86 -0.81 7.55 2.86
CA TYR A 86 -0.06 8.63 3.48
C TYR A 86 -0.98 9.41 4.40
N LEU A 87 -0.51 9.64 5.63
CA LEU A 87 -1.18 10.51 6.57
C LEU A 87 -0.67 11.92 6.39
N SER A 88 -1.55 12.89 6.65
CA SER A 88 -1.23 14.30 6.52
C SER A 88 -1.90 15.09 7.64
N ALA A 89 -1.16 16.02 8.22
CA ALA A 89 -1.68 16.92 9.23
C ALA A 89 -1.18 18.34 8.94
N PRO A 90 -1.61 18.93 7.81
CA PRO A 90 -1.06 20.21 7.35
C PRO A 90 -1.44 21.38 8.25
N ASP A 91 -2.55 21.25 9.01
CA ASP A 91 -3.03 22.33 9.87
C ASP A 91 -2.48 22.25 11.28
N TYR A 92 -1.75 21.20 11.63
CA TYR A 92 -1.15 21.08 12.94
C TYR A 92 0.10 21.94 13.01
N THR A 93 0.13 22.88 13.97
CA THR A 93 1.23 23.83 14.09
C THR A 93 2.16 23.55 15.27
N GLY A 94 1.84 22.54 16.09
CA GLY A 94 2.65 22.21 17.25
C GLY A 94 3.89 21.39 16.88
N ASN A 95 4.55 20.89 17.93
CA ASN A 95 5.78 20.11 17.77
C ASN A 95 5.72 18.75 18.46
N SER A 96 4.53 18.22 18.67
CA SER A 96 4.33 16.90 19.28
C SER A 96 3.73 15.94 18.25
N PHE A 97 4.49 14.88 17.92
CA PHE A 97 4.00 13.86 17.00
C PHE A 97 2.72 13.20 17.53
N THR A 98 2.69 12.91 18.84
CA THR A 98 1.51 12.32 19.48
C THR A 98 0.27 13.20 19.32
N ASP A 99 0.42 14.49 19.59
CA ASP A 99 -0.70 15.42 19.45
C ASP A 99 -1.11 15.60 18.00
N ALA A 100 -0.15 15.58 17.08
CA ALA A 100 -0.46 15.67 15.66
C ALA A 100 -1.29 14.48 15.19
N LEU A 101 -0.96 13.27 15.63
CA LEU A 101 -1.76 12.09 15.31
C LEU A 101 -3.17 12.23 15.86
N ARG A 102 -3.31 12.69 17.10
CA ARG A 102 -4.63 12.91 17.69
C ARG A 102 -5.44 13.94 16.92
N SER A 103 -4.78 14.97 16.41
CA SER A 103 -5.46 16.04 15.67
C SER A 103 -6.12 15.54 14.39
N ILE A 104 -5.67 14.42 13.85
CA ILE A 104 -6.27 13.81 12.66
C ILE A 104 -6.99 12.49 13.02
N GLN A 105 -7.24 12.27 14.30
CA GLN A 105 -7.98 11.12 14.82
C GLN A 105 -7.31 9.78 14.54
N GLU A 106 -5.97 9.78 14.53
CA GLU A 106 -5.18 8.57 14.41
C GLU A 106 -4.73 8.08 15.77
N ASP A 107 -4.51 6.78 15.87
CA ASP A 107 -4.04 6.16 17.10
C ASP A 107 -2.64 6.66 17.43
N ALA A 108 -2.49 7.31 18.57
CA ALA A 108 -1.23 7.89 19.02
C ALA A 108 -0.49 7.01 20.03
N SER A 109 -0.94 5.77 20.24
CA SER A 109 -0.30 4.86 21.18
C SER A 109 1.15 4.55 20.76
N PHE A 110 1.95 4.12 21.74
CA PHE A 110 3.34 3.72 21.47
C PHE A 110 3.39 2.59 20.44
N ALA A 111 2.46 1.63 20.56
CA ALA A 111 2.41 0.50 19.63
C ALA A 111 2.17 0.98 18.20
N ASN A 112 1.25 1.91 17.99
CA ASN A 112 0.98 2.41 16.64
C ASN A 112 2.13 3.29 16.13
N ARG A 113 2.72 4.11 17.00
CA ARG A 113 3.88 4.92 16.62
C ARG A 113 5.06 4.04 16.22
N THR A 114 5.24 2.90 16.88
CA THR A 114 6.27 1.92 16.53
C THR A 114 6.02 1.37 15.12
N LYS A 115 4.78 1.02 14.80
CA LYS A 115 4.42 0.56 13.47
C LYS A 115 4.70 1.62 12.40
N LEU A 116 4.25 2.84 12.66
CA LEU A 116 4.47 3.95 11.72
C LEU A 116 5.96 4.20 11.52
N ALA A 117 6.73 4.17 12.59
CA ALA A 117 8.17 4.35 12.51
C ALA A 117 8.82 3.32 11.60
N LYS A 118 8.46 2.06 11.78
CA LYS A 118 9.03 0.98 10.95
C LYS A 118 8.69 1.16 9.49
N LEU A 119 7.45 1.54 9.19
CA LEU A 119 7.01 1.77 7.81
C LEU A 119 7.75 2.94 7.16
N ASN A 120 8.26 3.85 7.96
CA ASN A 120 8.94 5.05 7.49
C ASN A 120 10.46 4.99 7.72
N GLY A 121 11.00 3.78 7.88
CA GLY A 121 12.44 3.57 7.90
C GLY A 121 13.11 3.64 9.27
N ILE A 122 12.34 3.73 10.35
CA ILE A 122 12.90 3.76 11.70
C ILE A 122 12.63 2.40 12.36
N ASP A 123 13.64 1.52 12.36
CA ASP A 123 13.47 0.14 12.83
C ASP A 123 13.57 -0.01 14.34
N ASN A 124 14.28 0.89 15.01
CA ASN A 124 14.49 0.81 16.45
C ASN A 124 13.81 1.99 17.14
N TYR A 125 12.50 2.07 17.00
CA TYR A 125 11.75 3.18 17.58
C TYR A 125 11.67 3.06 19.10
N THR A 126 12.13 4.10 19.78
CA THR A 126 12.08 4.18 21.25
C THR A 126 11.23 5.35 21.74
N GLY A 127 10.64 6.11 20.81
CA GLY A 127 9.88 7.30 21.17
C GLY A 127 10.77 8.49 21.52
N SER A 128 12.02 8.50 21.06
CA SER A 128 12.92 9.62 21.30
C SER A 128 12.42 10.88 20.61
N GLN A 129 12.86 12.03 21.12
CA GLN A 129 12.49 13.32 20.52
C GLN A 129 12.89 13.39 19.05
N ARG A 130 14.08 12.94 18.72
CA ARG A 130 14.59 12.94 17.36
C ARG A 130 13.73 12.11 16.42
N GLN A 131 13.34 10.91 16.85
CA GLN A 131 12.50 10.02 16.06
C GLN A 131 11.12 10.62 15.86
N ASN A 132 10.54 11.16 16.93
CA ASN A 132 9.23 11.80 16.86
C ASN A 132 9.25 13.04 15.98
N ASP A 133 10.34 13.81 16.01
CA ASP A 133 10.47 14.99 15.17
C ASP A 133 10.51 14.61 13.66
N GLU A 134 11.20 13.53 13.34
CA GLU A 134 11.26 13.05 11.96
C GLU A 134 9.88 12.59 11.49
N LEU A 135 9.18 11.83 12.32
CA LEU A 135 7.84 11.35 11.97
C LEU A 135 6.85 12.52 11.86
N LEU A 136 6.99 13.51 12.72
CA LEU A 136 6.15 14.70 12.66
C LEU A 136 6.40 15.50 11.38
N ARG A 137 7.65 15.59 10.96
CA ARG A 137 8.01 16.27 9.72
C ARG A 137 7.31 15.59 8.54
N LEU A 138 7.39 14.26 8.47
CA LEU A 138 6.73 13.50 7.41
C LEU A 138 5.22 13.70 7.43
N LEU A 139 4.63 13.69 8.62
CA LEU A 139 3.19 13.87 8.78
C LEU A 139 2.74 15.25 8.29
N LYS A 140 3.48 16.29 8.66
CA LYS A 140 3.15 17.65 8.21
C LYS A 140 3.27 17.80 6.70
N GLU A 141 4.20 17.08 6.09
CA GLU A 141 4.41 17.12 4.65
C GLU A 141 3.49 16.20 3.86
N GLY A 142 2.65 15.42 4.55
CA GLY A 142 1.78 14.47 3.88
C GLY A 142 2.52 13.26 3.32
N LYS A 143 3.65 12.90 3.92
CA LYS A 143 4.53 11.83 3.45
C LYS A 143 4.69 10.69 4.45
N LEU A 144 3.86 10.66 5.50
CA LEU A 144 3.94 9.61 6.51
C LEU A 144 3.20 8.38 6.01
N ARG A 145 3.92 7.31 5.71
CA ARG A 145 3.32 6.04 5.30
C ARG A 145 2.54 5.39 6.44
N THR A 146 1.41 4.82 6.06
CA THR A 146 0.59 4.07 7.00
C THR A 146 -0.07 2.86 6.34
#